data_cbcf43d508db372b9921b08ab0ec0c27
#
_entry.id   cbcf43d508db372b9921b08ab0ec0c27
#
_cell.length_a   1.000
_cell.length_b   1.000
_cell.length_c   1.000
_cell.angle_alpha   90.00
_cell.angle_beta   90.00
_cell.angle_gamma   90.00
#
_symmetry.space_group_name_H-M   'P 1'
#
loop_
_entity.id
_entity.type
_entity.pdbx_description
1 polymer ?
#
loop_
_entity_poly.entity_id
_entity_poly.type
_entity_poly.pdbx_seq_one_letter_code
_entity_poly.pdbx_strand_id
1 'polypeptide(L)'
;MVEEPKFEFKQPVFRKGLDLPKASDVTVAKEYLEKRKLDPSKFYFTNKFKQWTNTQKKTFDTIGRDESRIIIPMYDENRNLIGFQGRSLGPNSVKYITVMLQDEAPKLFGLDKIDDTKPIYITEGPFDSTFLENSVAMCGSDLDIGSFGWSSYIWVFDNEPRNREIIERINKTIDRGDQIVIWPSNIHEKDINDMVLSGHNVKSIVESNTYSSLQAKIKFNIWKKV
;
A
#
# COMPACT_ATOMS: atom_id res chain seq x y z
N MET A 1 -30.51 1.57 43.42
CA MET A 1 -29.65 0.54 42.77
C MET A 1 -29.25 1.13 41.45
N VAL A 2 -27.98 1.47 41.30
CA VAL A 2 -27.44 1.94 40.00
C VAL A 2 -27.03 0.67 39.23
N GLU A 3 -27.64 0.41 38.06
CA GLU A 3 -27.22 -0.68 37.23
C GLU A 3 -25.82 -0.39 36.67
N GLU A 4 -24.87 -1.29 36.91
CA GLU A 4 -23.54 -1.22 36.30
C GLU A 4 -23.65 -1.45 34.82
N PRO A 5 -22.98 -0.63 33.96
CA PRO A 5 -22.98 -0.81 32.52
C PRO A 5 -22.32 -2.15 32.16
N LYS A 6 -23.08 -3.07 31.55
CA LYS A 6 -22.55 -4.31 31.00
C LYS A 6 -21.72 -3.98 29.77
N PHE A 7 -20.41 -4.00 29.90
CA PHE A 7 -19.50 -3.97 28.76
C PHE A 7 -19.53 -5.34 28.05
N GLU A 8 -20.23 -5.40 26.95
CA GLU A 8 -20.12 -6.53 26.01
C GLU A 8 -18.81 -6.35 25.24
N PHE A 9 -17.78 -7.10 25.57
CA PHE A 9 -16.61 -7.29 24.73
C PHE A 9 -17.06 -8.07 23.49
N LYS A 10 -17.35 -7.38 22.40
CA LYS A 10 -17.49 -8.04 21.09
C LYS A 10 -16.12 -8.57 20.71
N GLN A 11 -15.94 -9.88 20.79
CA GLN A 11 -14.74 -10.53 20.28
C GLN A 11 -14.57 -10.16 18.80
N PRO A 12 -13.38 -9.74 18.36
CA PRO A 12 -13.16 -9.44 16.95
C PRO A 12 -13.40 -10.69 16.12
N VAL A 13 -14.32 -10.60 15.16
CA VAL A 13 -14.57 -11.69 14.21
C VAL A 13 -13.44 -11.70 13.21
N PHE A 14 -12.46 -12.57 13.41
CA PHE A 14 -11.34 -12.76 12.50
C PHE A 14 -11.84 -13.39 11.19
N ARG A 15 -11.88 -12.60 10.12
CA ARG A 15 -12.24 -13.07 8.78
C ARG A 15 -10.97 -13.43 8.02
N LYS A 16 -10.86 -14.68 7.57
CA LYS A 16 -9.71 -15.17 6.79
C LYS A 16 -9.78 -14.87 5.28
N GLY A 17 -10.88 -14.32 4.79
CA GLY A 17 -11.08 -14.04 3.37
C GLY A 17 -12.22 -13.10 3.08
N LEU A 18 -12.33 -12.69 1.83
CA LEU A 18 -13.40 -11.86 1.29
C LEU A 18 -14.40 -12.73 0.52
N ASP A 19 -15.69 -12.48 0.73
CA ASP A 19 -16.77 -13.07 -0.06
C ASP A 19 -16.95 -12.27 -1.36
N LEU A 20 -15.97 -12.41 -2.26
CA LEU A 20 -15.91 -11.79 -3.58
C LEU A 20 -15.20 -12.72 -4.58
N PRO A 21 -15.54 -12.62 -5.87
CA PRO A 21 -14.78 -13.29 -6.91
C PRO A 21 -13.33 -12.79 -6.95
N LYS A 22 -12.41 -13.70 -7.28
CA LYS A 22 -11.04 -13.31 -7.59
C LYS A 22 -11.03 -12.43 -8.84
N ALA A 23 -10.12 -11.47 -8.90
CA ALA A 23 -9.96 -10.64 -10.07
C ALA A 23 -9.56 -11.44 -11.33
N SER A 24 -8.91 -12.60 -11.15
CA SER A 24 -8.61 -13.57 -12.21
C SER A 24 -9.86 -14.13 -12.89
N ASP A 25 -10.98 -14.20 -12.20
CA ASP A 25 -12.23 -14.82 -12.67
C ASP A 25 -13.17 -13.80 -13.35
N VAL A 26 -12.77 -12.52 -13.37
CA VAL A 26 -13.55 -11.41 -13.92
C VAL A 26 -12.76 -10.72 -15.03
N THR A 27 -13.19 -10.83 -16.28
CA THR A 27 -12.45 -10.38 -17.45
C THR A 27 -11.93 -8.94 -17.35
N VAL A 28 -12.77 -7.97 -17.03
CA VAL A 28 -12.38 -6.56 -16.94
C VAL A 28 -11.33 -6.30 -15.83
N ALA A 29 -11.40 -7.03 -14.72
CA ALA A 29 -10.45 -6.93 -13.63
C ALA A 29 -9.12 -7.60 -13.99
N LYS A 30 -9.20 -8.79 -14.59
CA LYS A 30 -8.05 -9.55 -15.08
C LYS A 30 -7.24 -8.74 -16.09
N GLU A 31 -7.87 -8.26 -17.14
CA GLU A 31 -7.22 -7.45 -18.18
C GLU A 31 -6.57 -6.17 -17.61
N TYR A 32 -7.26 -5.49 -16.68
CA TYR A 32 -6.73 -4.30 -16.03
C TYR A 32 -5.44 -4.60 -15.24
N LEU A 33 -5.38 -5.71 -14.52
CA LEU A 33 -4.22 -6.11 -13.72
C LEU A 33 -3.10 -6.67 -14.59
N GLU A 34 -3.41 -7.53 -15.58
CA GLU A 34 -2.42 -8.09 -16.52
C GLU A 34 -1.72 -7.01 -17.34
N LYS A 35 -2.47 -5.99 -17.80
CA LYS A 35 -1.89 -4.80 -18.46
C LYS A 35 -0.86 -4.08 -17.59
N ARG A 36 -0.97 -4.19 -16.28
CA ARG A 36 -0.04 -3.64 -15.27
C ARG A 36 1.02 -4.63 -14.82
N LYS A 37 1.08 -5.82 -15.44
CA LYS A 37 1.96 -6.93 -15.07
C LYS A 37 1.75 -7.41 -13.62
N LEU A 38 0.55 -7.24 -13.08
CA LEU A 38 0.14 -7.70 -11.77
C LEU A 38 -0.54 -9.07 -11.86
N ASP A 39 -0.37 -9.90 -10.85
CA ASP A 39 -1.03 -11.21 -10.73
C ASP A 39 -2.49 -11.04 -10.27
N PRO A 40 -3.50 -11.28 -11.15
CA PRO A 40 -4.90 -11.06 -10.80
C PRO A 40 -5.42 -11.97 -9.68
N SER A 41 -4.77 -13.11 -9.43
CA SER A 41 -5.18 -14.07 -8.39
C SER A 41 -5.00 -13.54 -6.96
N LYS A 42 -4.17 -12.51 -6.79
CA LYS A 42 -3.90 -11.88 -5.50
C LYS A 42 -4.97 -10.86 -5.07
N PHE A 43 -5.85 -10.48 -5.98
CA PHE A 43 -6.84 -9.43 -5.81
C PHE A 43 -8.26 -9.98 -5.95
N TYR A 44 -9.24 -9.16 -5.55
CA TYR A 44 -10.66 -9.47 -5.72
C TYR A 44 -11.34 -8.35 -6.50
N PHE A 45 -12.59 -8.56 -6.89
CA PHE A 45 -13.34 -7.59 -7.67
C PHE A 45 -14.77 -7.45 -7.17
N THR A 46 -15.29 -6.22 -7.21
CA THR A 46 -16.71 -5.95 -6.99
C THR A 46 -17.24 -4.95 -8.02
N ASN A 47 -18.45 -5.16 -8.50
CA ASN A 47 -19.16 -4.23 -9.37
C ASN A 47 -19.79 -3.05 -8.61
N LYS A 48 -20.02 -3.22 -7.28
CA LYS A 48 -20.71 -2.28 -6.42
C LYS A 48 -19.93 -2.09 -5.13
N PHE A 49 -18.90 -1.26 -5.20
CA PHE A 49 -17.95 -1.09 -4.11
C PHE A 49 -18.59 -0.60 -2.81
N LYS A 50 -19.38 0.46 -2.87
CA LYS A 50 -20.00 1.05 -1.66
C LYS A 50 -21.02 0.11 -1.03
N GLN A 51 -21.84 -0.54 -1.86
CA GLN A 51 -22.83 -1.49 -1.40
C GLN A 51 -22.18 -2.68 -0.72
N TRP A 52 -21.19 -3.27 -1.37
CA TRP A 52 -20.43 -4.39 -0.81
C TRP A 52 -19.67 -3.98 0.45
N THR A 53 -18.99 -2.83 0.46
CA THR A 53 -18.27 -2.33 1.65
C THR A 53 -19.21 -2.23 2.86
N ASN A 54 -20.42 -1.71 2.67
CA ASN A 54 -21.41 -1.60 3.75
C ASN A 54 -21.90 -2.96 4.30
N THR A 55 -21.70 -4.05 3.57
CA THR A 55 -21.94 -5.41 4.13
C THR A 55 -20.78 -5.87 5.01
N GLN A 56 -19.58 -5.30 4.82
CA GLN A 56 -18.41 -5.64 5.64
C GLN A 56 -18.30 -4.73 6.87
N LYS A 57 -18.44 -3.42 6.66
CA LYS A 57 -18.45 -2.37 7.68
C LYS A 57 -19.28 -1.19 7.16
N LYS A 58 -20.24 -0.71 7.93
CA LYS A 58 -21.01 0.49 7.57
C LYS A 58 -20.06 1.68 7.43
N THR A 59 -19.84 2.12 6.20
CA THR A 59 -18.86 3.15 5.84
C THR A 59 -19.51 4.30 5.05
N PHE A 60 -20.46 3.98 4.19
CA PHE A 60 -21.14 4.95 3.32
C PHE A 60 -22.58 5.14 3.76
N ASP A 61 -22.99 6.37 4.08
CA ASP A 61 -24.38 6.70 4.45
C ASP A 61 -25.29 6.65 3.25
N THR A 62 -24.80 7.12 2.10
CA THR A 62 -25.54 7.07 0.84
C THR A 62 -24.74 6.28 -0.19
N ILE A 63 -25.40 5.33 -0.86
CA ILE A 63 -24.75 4.54 -1.90
C ILE A 63 -24.68 5.35 -3.20
N GLY A 64 -25.75 6.09 -3.57
CA GLY A 64 -25.80 6.94 -4.76
C GLY A 64 -25.25 6.22 -6.00
N ARG A 65 -24.38 6.88 -6.76
CA ARG A 65 -23.62 6.26 -7.86
C ARG A 65 -22.53 5.36 -7.25
N ASP A 66 -22.66 4.08 -7.47
CA ASP A 66 -21.66 3.06 -7.08
C ASP A 66 -20.82 2.65 -8.29
N GLU A 67 -19.62 2.13 -8.04
CA GLU A 67 -18.65 1.83 -9.08
C GLU A 67 -17.92 0.51 -8.84
N SER A 68 -17.40 -0.05 -9.93
CA SER A 68 -16.55 -1.24 -9.89
C SER A 68 -15.15 -0.90 -9.37
N ARG A 69 -14.61 -1.78 -8.50
CA ARG A 69 -13.25 -1.63 -7.98
C ARG A 69 -12.53 -2.97 -7.86
N ILE A 70 -11.22 -2.92 -8.08
CA ILE A 70 -10.31 -3.97 -7.61
C ILE A 70 -10.21 -3.86 -6.08
N ILE A 71 -10.35 -4.96 -5.39
CA ILE A 71 -10.22 -5.03 -3.93
C ILE A 71 -8.87 -5.63 -3.57
N ILE A 72 -8.11 -4.88 -2.82
CA ILE A 72 -6.75 -5.20 -2.35
C ILE A 72 -6.88 -5.50 -0.86
N PRO A 73 -6.85 -6.77 -0.43
CA PRO A 73 -7.03 -7.12 0.97
C PRO A 73 -5.77 -6.78 1.78
N MET A 74 -5.96 -6.32 3.00
CA MET A 74 -4.90 -6.11 3.97
C MET A 74 -5.04 -7.14 5.10
N TYR A 75 -3.97 -7.86 5.36
CA TYR A 75 -3.91 -8.89 6.39
C TYR A 75 -2.89 -8.51 7.45
N ASP A 76 -3.13 -8.92 8.70
CA ASP A 76 -2.13 -8.88 9.76
C ASP A 76 -1.09 -10.02 9.59
N GLU A 77 -0.11 -10.08 10.49
CA GLU A 77 0.94 -11.11 10.52
C GLU A 77 0.37 -12.53 10.71
N ASN A 78 -0.81 -12.67 11.29
CA ASN A 78 -1.52 -13.94 11.49
C ASN A 78 -2.47 -14.28 10.33
N ARG A 79 -2.45 -13.51 9.25
CA ARG A 79 -3.34 -13.63 8.08
C ARG A 79 -4.82 -13.40 8.40
N ASN A 80 -5.14 -12.62 9.40
CA ASN A 80 -6.49 -12.13 9.61
C ASN A 80 -6.73 -10.91 8.74
N LEU A 81 -7.90 -10.83 8.10
CA LEU A 81 -8.29 -9.68 7.29
C LEU A 81 -8.56 -8.48 8.21
N ILE A 82 -7.72 -7.44 8.13
CA ILE A 82 -7.80 -6.23 8.95
C ILE A 82 -8.44 -5.06 8.21
N GLY A 83 -8.44 -5.10 6.88
CA GLY A 83 -8.98 -4.05 6.04
C GLY A 83 -8.81 -4.35 4.56
N PHE A 84 -9.15 -3.39 3.72
CA PHE A 84 -8.95 -3.47 2.28
C PHE A 84 -8.87 -2.09 1.65
N GLN A 85 -8.26 -2.02 0.47
CA GLN A 85 -8.38 -0.86 -0.42
C GLN A 85 -9.21 -1.22 -1.65
N GLY A 86 -10.07 -0.28 -2.06
CA GLY A 86 -10.77 -0.32 -3.33
C GLY A 86 -10.07 0.56 -4.36
N ARG A 87 -9.40 -0.05 -5.36
CA ARG A 87 -8.76 0.65 -6.49
C ARG A 87 -9.76 0.86 -7.61
N SER A 88 -9.97 2.12 -8.02
CA SER A 88 -10.77 2.46 -9.20
C SER A 88 -10.13 1.96 -10.50
N LEU A 89 -10.96 1.50 -11.45
CA LEU A 89 -10.50 1.13 -12.79
C LEU A 89 -10.47 2.34 -13.76
N GLY A 90 -11.19 3.41 -13.44
CA GLY A 90 -11.32 4.59 -14.29
C GLY A 90 -10.67 5.85 -13.73
N PRO A 91 -10.43 6.89 -14.58
CA PRO A 91 -9.75 8.12 -14.16
C PRO A 91 -10.64 9.08 -13.38
N ASN A 92 -11.97 8.92 -13.46
CA ASN A 92 -12.94 9.90 -12.94
C ASN A 92 -13.37 9.66 -11.48
N SER A 93 -12.66 8.81 -10.76
CA SER A 93 -12.96 8.43 -9.37
C SER A 93 -11.74 8.59 -8.49
N VAL A 94 -11.97 8.70 -7.19
CA VAL A 94 -10.89 8.61 -6.19
C VAL A 94 -10.10 7.34 -6.41
N LYS A 95 -8.79 7.49 -6.67
CA LYS A 95 -7.89 6.39 -7.08
C LYS A 95 -7.93 5.22 -6.11
N TYR A 96 -7.82 5.48 -4.82
CA TYR A 96 -7.89 4.49 -3.74
C TYR A 96 -8.85 4.92 -2.65
N ILE A 97 -9.63 3.99 -2.12
CA ILE A 97 -10.43 4.17 -0.90
C ILE A 97 -10.03 3.07 0.06
N THR A 98 -9.50 3.46 1.23
CA THR A 98 -9.08 2.52 2.28
C THR A 98 -10.20 2.34 3.30
N VAL A 99 -10.51 1.11 3.64
CA VAL A 99 -11.50 0.74 4.66
C VAL A 99 -10.86 -0.21 5.65
N MET A 100 -10.76 0.20 6.91
CA MET A 100 -10.28 -0.65 7.99
C MET A 100 -11.45 -1.36 8.65
N LEU A 101 -11.35 -2.68 8.75
CA LEU A 101 -12.33 -3.52 9.49
C LEU A 101 -12.04 -3.50 10.98
N GLN A 102 -10.78 -3.33 11.35
CA GLN A 102 -10.30 -3.13 12.71
C GLN A 102 -9.70 -1.73 12.80
N ASP A 103 -10.24 -0.88 13.68
CA ASP A 103 -9.89 0.55 13.71
C ASP A 103 -8.44 0.79 14.17
N GLU A 104 -7.94 -0.03 15.10
CA GLU A 104 -6.58 0.06 15.66
C GLU A 104 -5.53 -0.67 14.80
N ALA A 105 -5.93 -1.37 13.74
CA ALA A 105 -4.98 -2.11 12.90
C ALA A 105 -4.17 -1.15 12.00
N PRO A 106 -2.90 -1.47 11.73
CA PRO A 106 -2.08 -0.63 10.87
C PRO A 106 -2.59 -0.64 9.42
N LYS A 107 -2.60 0.53 8.78
CA LYS A 107 -2.99 0.68 7.37
C LYS A 107 -1.84 0.25 6.46
N LEU A 108 -1.44 -1.01 6.56
CA LEU A 108 -0.37 -1.61 5.76
C LEU A 108 -0.89 -2.78 4.93
N PHE A 109 -0.47 -2.82 3.68
CA PHE A 109 -0.62 -3.97 2.81
C PHE A 109 0.66 -4.82 2.88
N GLY A 110 0.54 -6.15 2.94
CA GLY A 110 1.66 -7.07 2.82
C GLY A 110 2.26 -7.58 4.13
N LEU A 111 1.75 -7.19 5.31
CA LEU A 111 2.26 -7.64 6.61
C LEU A 111 2.30 -9.16 6.78
N ASP A 112 1.34 -9.87 6.19
CA ASP A 112 1.23 -11.34 6.26
C ASP A 112 2.36 -12.10 5.55
N LYS A 113 3.30 -11.39 4.89
CA LYS A 113 4.36 -11.98 4.08
C LYS A 113 5.77 -11.52 4.48
N ILE A 114 5.87 -10.72 5.52
CA ILE A 114 7.13 -10.14 5.94
C ILE A 114 8.02 -11.19 6.62
N ASP A 115 9.28 -11.20 6.23
CA ASP A 115 10.41 -11.87 6.88
C ASP A 115 11.26 -10.77 7.53
N ASP A 116 11.13 -10.58 8.83
CA ASP A 116 11.81 -9.53 9.61
C ASP A 116 13.31 -9.77 9.79
N THR A 117 13.81 -10.93 9.35
CA THR A 117 15.24 -11.22 9.30
C THR A 117 15.94 -10.58 8.09
N LYS A 118 15.16 -10.02 7.14
CA LYS A 118 15.64 -9.36 5.92
C LYS A 118 15.20 -7.90 5.86
N PRO A 119 15.89 -7.07 5.07
CA PRO A 119 15.42 -5.70 4.82
C PRO A 119 14.01 -5.68 4.26
N ILE A 120 13.14 -4.84 4.84
CA ILE A 120 11.75 -4.67 4.43
C ILE A 120 11.62 -3.41 3.59
N TYR A 121 11.11 -3.51 2.37
CA TYR A 121 10.85 -2.36 1.52
C TYR A 121 9.49 -1.75 1.84
N ILE A 122 9.43 -0.42 2.01
CA ILE A 122 8.21 0.33 2.32
C ILE A 122 7.87 1.22 1.15
N THR A 123 6.82 0.87 0.41
CA THR A 123 6.33 1.62 -0.75
C THR A 123 5.09 2.46 -0.41
N GLU A 124 4.72 3.39 -1.31
CA GLU A 124 3.50 4.17 -1.14
C GLU A 124 2.24 3.41 -1.56
N GLY A 125 2.32 2.62 -2.62
CA GLY A 125 1.20 1.92 -3.21
C GLY A 125 1.26 0.40 -3.14
N PRO A 126 0.12 -0.29 -2.88
CA PRO A 126 0.10 -1.76 -2.84
C PRO A 126 0.53 -2.42 -4.15
N PHE A 127 0.25 -1.80 -5.30
CA PHE A 127 0.67 -2.35 -6.59
C PHE A 127 2.18 -2.33 -6.73
N ASP A 128 2.82 -1.26 -6.31
CA ASP A 128 4.28 -1.09 -6.36
C ASP A 128 4.99 -2.10 -5.48
N SER A 129 4.47 -2.35 -4.27
CA SER A 129 5.05 -3.33 -3.35
C SER A 129 5.05 -4.75 -3.92
N THR A 130 4.11 -5.10 -4.81
CA THR A 130 4.05 -6.46 -5.38
C THR A 130 5.26 -6.80 -6.27
N PHE A 131 6.03 -5.81 -6.69
CA PHE A 131 7.24 -5.99 -7.53
C PHE A 131 8.53 -6.07 -6.72
N LEU A 132 8.46 -5.88 -5.40
CA LEU A 132 9.58 -6.04 -4.49
C LEU A 132 9.32 -7.21 -3.54
N GLU A 133 10.33 -8.06 -3.38
CA GLU A 133 10.30 -9.11 -2.36
C GLU A 133 10.38 -8.48 -0.97
N ASN A 134 9.72 -9.09 0.01
CA ASN A 134 9.74 -8.64 1.41
C ASN A 134 9.34 -7.17 1.56
N SER A 135 8.17 -6.81 1.08
CA SER A 135 7.71 -5.42 1.02
C SER A 135 6.32 -5.21 1.59
N VAL A 136 6.11 -4.02 2.13
CA VAL A 136 4.80 -3.51 2.54
C VAL A 136 4.48 -2.23 1.77
N ALA A 137 3.19 -1.88 1.71
CA ALA A 137 2.77 -0.59 1.20
C ALA A 137 1.95 0.18 2.23
N MET A 138 2.20 1.48 2.32
CA MET A 138 1.41 2.39 3.14
C MET A 138 0.05 2.64 2.47
N CYS A 139 -1.01 2.28 3.18
CA CYS A 139 -2.39 2.52 2.71
C CYS A 139 -3.02 3.75 3.38
N GLY A 140 -2.21 4.61 3.97
CA GLY A 140 -2.56 5.86 4.66
C GLY A 140 -1.32 6.70 4.87
N SER A 141 -1.48 7.97 5.24
CA SER A 141 -0.39 8.95 5.26
C SER A 141 0.56 8.87 6.45
N ASP A 142 0.08 8.40 7.60
CA ASP A 142 0.83 8.50 8.86
C ASP A 142 0.91 7.12 9.53
N LEU A 143 2.06 6.47 9.39
CA LEU A 143 2.37 5.24 10.07
C LEU A 143 3.75 5.36 10.74
N ASP A 144 3.81 5.08 12.03
CA ASP A 144 5.05 4.91 12.75
C ASP A 144 5.63 3.52 12.49
N ILE A 145 6.51 3.42 11.50
CA ILE A 145 7.20 2.17 11.17
C ILE A 145 8.09 1.69 12.31
N GLY A 146 8.63 2.60 13.11
CA GLY A 146 9.46 2.25 14.26
C GLY A 146 8.73 1.38 15.30
N SER A 147 7.40 1.49 15.38
CA SER A 147 6.58 0.71 16.31
C SER A 147 6.53 -0.79 16.00
N PHE A 148 6.89 -1.22 14.78
CA PHE A 148 6.93 -2.64 14.39
C PHE A 148 8.17 -3.39 14.90
N GLY A 149 9.20 -2.68 15.38
CA GLY A 149 10.43 -3.30 15.88
C GLY A 149 11.27 -3.98 14.80
N TRP A 150 11.02 -3.72 13.51
CA TRP A 150 11.81 -4.28 12.41
C TRP A 150 13.26 -3.82 12.47
N SER A 151 14.18 -4.76 12.33
CA SER A 151 15.62 -4.51 12.44
C SER A 151 16.19 -3.70 11.27
N SER A 152 15.59 -3.81 10.08
CA SER A 152 16.03 -3.12 8.86
C SER A 152 14.85 -2.88 7.92
N TYR A 153 14.70 -1.63 7.50
CA TYR A 153 13.71 -1.25 6.49
C TYR A 153 14.23 -0.14 5.58
N ILE A 154 13.69 -0.10 4.36
CA ILE A 154 14.14 0.80 3.29
C ILE A 154 12.90 1.49 2.70
N TRP A 155 12.87 2.80 2.74
CA TRP A 155 11.80 3.60 2.15
C TRP A 155 11.95 3.71 0.62
N VAL A 156 10.87 3.50 -0.08
CA VAL A 156 10.79 3.57 -1.55
C VAL A 156 9.61 4.45 -1.94
N PHE A 157 9.84 5.75 -2.00
CA PHE A 157 8.83 6.74 -2.41
C PHE A 157 8.72 6.81 -3.95
N ASP A 158 7.61 7.36 -4.43
CA ASP A 158 7.42 7.65 -5.85
C ASP A 158 8.52 8.59 -6.38
N ASN A 159 8.88 8.44 -7.65
CA ASN A 159 9.90 9.26 -8.31
C ASN A 159 9.31 10.60 -8.80
N GLU A 160 8.92 11.44 -7.86
CA GLU A 160 8.29 12.74 -8.13
C GLU A 160 9.16 13.91 -7.60
N PRO A 161 10.29 14.24 -8.26
CA PRO A 161 11.27 15.25 -7.76
C PRO A 161 10.76 16.70 -7.73
N ARG A 162 9.52 16.95 -8.19
CA ARG A 162 8.84 18.25 -8.13
C ARG A 162 7.64 18.27 -7.17
N ASN A 163 7.27 17.13 -6.61
CA ASN A 163 6.17 17.03 -5.66
C ASN A 163 6.66 17.41 -4.26
N ARG A 164 6.19 18.55 -3.74
CA ARG A 164 6.62 19.07 -2.43
C ARG A 164 6.33 18.11 -1.27
N GLU A 165 5.20 17.42 -1.31
CA GLU A 165 4.84 16.45 -0.27
C GLU A 165 5.84 15.29 -0.22
N ILE A 166 6.16 14.70 -1.39
CA ILE A 166 7.16 13.63 -1.49
C ILE A 166 8.52 14.10 -1.03
N ILE A 167 8.93 15.31 -1.45
CA ILE A 167 10.20 15.91 -1.05
C ILE A 167 10.30 16.09 0.48
N GLU A 168 9.22 16.57 1.12
CA GLU A 168 9.17 16.68 2.58
C GLU A 168 9.26 15.34 3.27
N ARG A 169 8.55 14.32 2.77
CA ARG A 169 8.58 12.96 3.33
C ARG A 169 9.97 12.34 3.22
N ILE A 170 10.62 12.48 2.05
CA ILE A 170 12.00 12.02 1.84
C ILE A 170 12.94 12.74 2.81
N ASN A 171 12.83 14.06 2.93
CA ASN A 171 13.69 14.83 3.83
C ASN A 171 13.56 14.39 5.29
N LYS A 172 12.33 14.23 5.79
CA LYS A 172 12.04 13.73 7.14
C LYS A 172 12.62 12.32 7.36
N THR A 173 12.53 11.46 6.36
CA THR A 173 13.08 10.10 6.40
C THR A 173 14.61 10.11 6.52
N ILE A 174 15.27 10.95 5.72
CA ILE A 174 16.73 11.13 5.77
C ILE A 174 17.16 11.71 7.12
N ASP A 175 16.43 12.69 7.66
CA ASP A 175 16.75 13.34 8.94
C ASP A 175 16.59 12.39 10.14
N ARG A 176 15.71 11.38 10.07
CA ARG A 176 15.63 10.27 11.05
C ARG A 176 16.82 9.31 10.95
N GLY A 177 17.57 9.33 9.83
CA GLY A 177 18.67 8.41 9.59
C GLY A 177 18.25 7.10 8.91
N ASP A 178 17.02 6.99 8.47
CA ASP A 178 16.49 5.79 7.82
C ASP A 178 17.18 5.52 6.47
N GLN A 179 17.14 4.27 6.03
CA GLN A 179 17.54 3.89 4.68
C GLN A 179 16.46 4.26 3.66
N ILE A 180 16.86 4.78 2.52
CA ILE A 180 15.94 5.26 1.49
C ILE A 180 16.50 5.06 0.08
N VAL A 181 15.62 4.76 -0.86
CA VAL A 181 15.95 4.76 -2.29
C VAL A 181 15.87 6.19 -2.82
N ILE A 182 16.93 6.63 -3.49
CA ILE A 182 16.93 7.87 -4.28
C ILE A 182 17.10 7.48 -5.75
N TRP A 183 16.08 7.71 -6.53
CA TRP A 183 16.04 7.30 -7.93
C TRP A 183 17.14 7.96 -8.77
N PRO A 184 17.84 7.21 -9.64
CA PRO A 184 18.87 7.78 -10.48
C PRO A 184 18.27 8.63 -11.61
N SER A 185 19.03 9.58 -12.12
CA SER A 185 18.55 10.60 -13.08
C SER A 185 18.11 10.08 -14.43
N ASN A 186 18.49 8.86 -14.79
CA ASN A 186 18.08 8.18 -16.02
C ASN A 186 16.75 7.41 -15.88
N ILE A 187 16.14 7.37 -14.72
CA ILE A 187 14.80 6.85 -14.49
C ILE A 187 13.82 8.03 -14.49
N HIS A 188 12.85 7.99 -15.41
CA HIS A 188 11.88 9.06 -15.61
C HIS A 188 10.45 8.66 -15.22
N GLU A 189 10.21 7.37 -15.06
CA GLU A 189 8.94 6.80 -14.64
C GLU A 189 8.61 7.26 -13.22
N LYS A 190 7.32 7.50 -12.99
CA LYS A 190 6.82 8.06 -11.74
C LYS A 190 6.88 7.05 -10.58
N ASP A 191 6.49 5.82 -10.83
CA ASP A 191 6.35 4.77 -9.81
C ASP A 191 6.94 3.44 -10.27
N ILE A 192 7.04 2.49 -9.37
CA ILE A 192 7.60 1.16 -9.65
C ILE A 192 6.80 0.43 -10.72
N ASN A 193 5.47 0.53 -10.73
CA ASN A 193 4.67 -0.13 -11.74
C ASN A 193 4.98 0.41 -13.15
N ASP A 194 5.12 1.72 -13.30
CA ASP A 194 5.50 2.32 -14.58
C ASP A 194 6.92 1.91 -15.00
N MET A 195 7.87 1.81 -14.07
CA MET A 195 9.22 1.30 -14.33
C MET A 195 9.21 -0.15 -14.84
N VAL A 196 8.41 -1.01 -14.23
CA VAL A 196 8.24 -2.41 -14.68
C VAL A 196 7.62 -2.48 -16.06
N LEU A 197 6.65 -1.61 -16.36
CA LEU A 197 6.04 -1.52 -17.70
C LEU A 197 7.03 -1.07 -18.75
N SER A 198 7.93 -0.16 -18.41
CA SER A 198 9.04 0.30 -19.28
C SER A 198 10.19 -0.72 -19.41
N GLY A 199 10.11 -1.84 -18.70
CA GLY A 199 11.09 -2.94 -18.80
C GLY A 199 12.32 -2.80 -17.92
N HIS A 200 12.29 -1.91 -16.93
CA HIS A 200 13.37 -1.78 -15.96
C HIS A 200 13.44 -2.96 -14.97
N ASN A 201 14.65 -3.34 -14.59
CA ASN A 201 14.88 -4.25 -13.47
C ASN A 201 14.83 -3.46 -12.16
N VAL A 202 13.62 -3.31 -11.63
CA VAL A 202 13.37 -2.50 -10.42
C VAL A 202 14.16 -2.99 -9.21
N LYS A 203 14.26 -4.31 -9.01
CA LYS A 203 15.04 -4.89 -7.89
C LYS A 203 16.48 -4.38 -7.92
N SER A 204 17.15 -4.50 -9.05
CA SER A 204 18.54 -4.04 -9.21
C SER A 204 18.69 -2.52 -9.02
N ILE A 205 17.73 -1.74 -9.50
CA ILE A 205 17.73 -0.27 -9.33
C ILE A 205 17.60 0.10 -7.86
N VAL A 206 16.65 -0.48 -7.15
CA VAL A 206 16.39 -0.23 -5.73
C VAL A 206 17.62 -0.60 -4.89
N GLU A 207 18.17 -1.81 -5.07
CA GLU A 207 19.36 -2.26 -4.37
C GLU A 207 20.59 -1.36 -4.60
N SER A 208 20.81 -0.91 -5.85
CA SER A 208 21.95 -0.07 -6.21
C SER A 208 21.80 1.40 -5.82
N ASN A 209 20.59 1.84 -5.47
CA ASN A 209 20.29 3.25 -5.16
C ASN A 209 19.69 3.43 -3.75
N THR A 210 19.95 2.50 -2.86
CA THR A 210 19.61 2.62 -1.44
C THR A 210 20.74 3.34 -0.70
N TYR A 211 20.40 4.40 0.01
CA TYR A 211 21.34 5.27 0.72
C TYR A 211 20.84 5.58 2.14
N SER A 212 21.76 6.04 3.00
CA SER A 212 21.44 6.57 4.33
C SER A 212 22.33 7.75 4.68
N SER A 213 22.00 8.45 5.74
CA SER A 213 22.85 9.51 6.34
C SER A 213 23.33 10.56 5.32
N LEU A 214 24.61 10.88 5.29
CA LEU A 214 25.19 11.92 4.40
C LEU A 214 25.04 11.57 2.92
N GLN A 215 25.19 10.31 2.55
CA GLN A 215 25.04 9.88 1.15
C GLN A 215 23.62 10.13 0.66
N ALA A 216 22.61 9.80 1.46
CA ALA A 216 21.21 10.08 1.13
C ALA A 216 20.97 11.58 0.95
N LYS A 217 21.51 12.45 1.83
CA LYS A 217 21.40 13.91 1.73
C LYS A 217 22.01 14.44 0.42
N ILE A 218 23.20 13.97 0.04
CA ILE A 218 23.86 14.40 -1.19
C ILE A 218 23.04 13.97 -2.42
N LYS A 219 22.63 12.70 -2.49
CA LYS A 219 21.84 12.17 -3.61
C LYS A 219 20.48 12.86 -3.71
N PHE A 220 19.80 13.08 -2.59
CA PHE A 220 18.53 13.79 -2.53
C PHE A 220 18.62 15.22 -3.05
N ASN A 221 19.67 15.98 -2.68
CA ASN A 221 19.88 17.34 -3.17
C ASN A 221 20.11 17.41 -4.69
N ILE A 222 20.65 16.35 -5.29
CA ILE A 222 20.80 16.24 -6.75
C ILE A 222 19.48 15.83 -7.42
N TRP A 223 18.69 14.97 -6.75
CA TRP A 223 17.45 14.42 -7.28
C TRP A 223 16.30 15.43 -7.28
N LYS A 224 16.12 16.20 -6.20
CA LYS A 224 15.01 17.17 -6.08
C LYS A 224 15.14 18.30 -7.11
N LYS A 225 13.99 18.75 -7.66
CA LYS A 225 13.92 19.77 -8.72
C LYS A 225 13.03 20.96 -8.32
N VAL A 226 13.10 21.38 -7.06
CA VAL A 226 12.41 22.53 -6.48
C VAL A 226 13.36 23.36 -5.64
#